data_86c0f4f2c17b529f47abd3e2e0763b36
#
_entry.id   86c0f4f2c17b529f47abd3e2e0763b36
#
_cell.length_a   1.000
_cell.length_b   1.000
_cell.length_c   1.000
_cell.angle_alpha   90.00
_cell.angle_beta   90.00
_cell.angle_gamma   90.00
#
_symmetry.space_group_name_H-M   'P 1'
#
loop_
_entity.id
_entity.type
_entity.pdbx_description
1 polymer ?
#
loop_
_entity_poly.entity_id
_entity_poly.type
_entity_poly.pdbx_seq_one_letter_code
_entity_poly.pdbx_strand_id
1 'polypeptide(L)'
;MSDMTQYNSVSARISKKERVTHPAFRLLISAAVILGLWQLIVVMFDMPSFILPSPIEVLDRLVTRYDVLLKHTWVTAQEILLGLALGLSMGLLFALQMLMFEPLKRWLLPILIASQAIPVFAIAPVLMLWLGYGIASKVVMAAIIIFFPVTTCCYDGLRNTPTGYLDLAKTMGASKWQLLRHIQLPAALPTLASGIRVAVVIAPIGAVVGEWVGSSEGLGYLMLQANARMIIDEMFAALFILAALSIALYFTTDKLLKKAIPWENK
;
A
#
# COMPACT_ATOMS: atom_id res chain seq x y z
N MET A 1 -36.02 -26.92 -33.17
CA MET A 1 -36.42 -25.60 -32.68
C MET A 1 -36.79 -25.59 -31.19
N SER A 2 -36.94 -26.74 -30.54
CA SER A 2 -37.25 -26.90 -29.09
C SER A 2 -36.03 -26.78 -28.16
N ASP A 3 -34.82 -27.08 -28.60
CA ASP A 3 -33.62 -27.10 -27.74
C ASP A 3 -33.06 -25.71 -27.38
N MET A 4 -33.23 -24.73 -28.26
CA MET A 4 -32.74 -23.37 -27.98
C MET A 4 -33.58 -22.62 -26.94
N THR A 5 -34.86 -22.96 -26.80
CA THR A 5 -35.75 -22.38 -25.79
C THR A 5 -35.46 -22.93 -24.39
N GLN A 6 -35.01 -24.18 -24.29
CA GLN A 6 -34.65 -24.82 -23.04
C GLN A 6 -33.29 -24.30 -22.50
N TYR A 7 -32.32 -24.06 -23.41
CA TYR A 7 -31.01 -23.50 -23.07
C TYR A 7 -31.11 -22.04 -22.50
N ASN A 8 -31.97 -21.23 -23.14
CA ASN A 8 -32.22 -19.85 -22.66
C ASN A 8 -32.98 -19.79 -21.33
N SER A 9 -33.83 -20.79 -21.03
CA SER A 9 -34.52 -20.83 -19.74
C SER A 9 -33.65 -21.29 -18.58
N VAL A 10 -32.65 -22.12 -18.83
CA VAL A 10 -31.66 -22.58 -17.85
C VAL A 10 -30.64 -21.48 -17.55
N SER A 11 -30.14 -20.79 -18.59
CA SER A 11 -29.21 -19.65 -18.39
C SER A 11 -29.88 -18.46 -17.67
N ALA A 12 -31.15 -18.22 -17.95
CA ALA A 12 -31.93 -17.18 -17.24
C ALA A 12 -32.23 -17.54 -15.77
N ARG A 13 -32.34 -18.84 -15.43
CA ARG A 13 -32.53 -19.27 -14.03
C ARG A 13 -31.27 -19.24 -13.22
N ILE A 14 -30.08 -19.48 -13.83
CA ILE A 14 -28.77 -19.36 -13.16
C ILE A 14 -28.45 -17.88 -12.88
N SER A 15 -28.76 -16.98 -13.81
CA SER A 15 -28.56 -15.54 -13.64
C SER A 15 -29.42 -14.89 -12.52
N LYS A 16 -30.57 -15.50 -12.17
CA LYS A 16 -31.52 -14.89 -11.21
C LYS A 16 -31.29 -15.29 -9.75
N LYS A 17 -30.27 -16.13 -9.44
CA LYS A 17 -29.99 -16.62 -8.09
C LYS A 17 -28.73 -16.03 -7.42
N GLU A 18 -27.97 -15.20 -8.09
CA GLU A 18 -27.03 -14.31 -7.42
C GLU A 18 -27.81 -13.12 -6.83
N ARG A 19 -28.38 -13.34 -5.66
CA ARG A 19 -28.73 -12.20 -4.78
C ARG A 19 -27.43 -11.42 -4.60
N VAL A 20 -27.35 -10.25 -5.24
CA VAL A 20 -26.28 -9.28 -5.03
C VAL A 20 -26.36 -8.87 -3.56
N THR A 21 -25.78 -9.69 -2.69
CA THR A 21 -25.59 -9.28 -1.30
C THR A 21 -24.68 -8.06 -1.37
N HIS A 22 -25.17 -6.94 -0.88
CA HIS A 22 -24.44 -5.66 -0.84
C HIS A 22 -22.99 -5.94 -0.39
N PRO A 23 -21.97 -5.39 -1.06
CA PRO A 23 -20.57 -5.64 -0.71
C PRO A 23 -20.27 -5.35 0.76
N ALA A 24 -20.95 -4.38 1.34
CA ALA A 24 -20.88 -4.09 2.78
C ALA A 24 -21.39 -5.25 3.65
N PHE A 25 -22.44 -5.98 3.23
CA PHE A 25 -22.95 -7.13 3.97
C PHE A 25 -21.99 -8.31 3.95
N ARG A 26 -21.32 -8.55 2.81
CA ARG A 26 -20.26 -9.59 2.72
C ARG A 26 -19.08 -9.25 3.64
N LEU A 27 -18.63 -7.98 3.66
CA LEU A 27 -17.57 -7.52 4.57
C LEU A 27 -17.95 -7.71 6.04
N LEU A 28 -19.17 -7.35 6.43
CA LEU A 28 -19.66 -7.54 7.81
C LEU A 28 -19.69 -9.02 8.20
N ILE A 29 -20.19 -9.90 7.33
CA ILE A 29 -20.18 -11.35 7.60
C ILE A 29 -18.75 -11.86 7.74
N SER A 30 -17.85 -11.48 6.82
CA SER A 30 -16.45 -11.91 6.89
C SER A 30 -15.78 -11.43 8.17
N ALA A 31 -16.00 -10.19 8.57
CA ALA A 31 -15.49 -9.64 9.82
C ALA A 31 -16.07 -10.39 11.04
N ALA A 32 -17.39 -10.64 11.07
CA ALA A 32 -18.05 -11.38 12.14
C ALA A 32 -17.53 -12.82 12.24
N VAL A 33 -17.30 -13.51 11.12
CA VAL A 33 -16.73 -14.86 11.10
C VAL A 33 -15.29 -14.85 11.62
N ILE A 34 -14.45 -13.91 11.19
CA ILE A 34 -13.06 -13.82 11.68
C ILE A 34 -13.01 -13.54 13.18
N LEU A 35 -13.79 -12.57 13.66
CA LEU A 35 -13.86 -12.25 15.08
C LEU A 35 -14.45 -13.39 15.91
N GLY A 36 -15.46 -14.08 15.36
CA GLY A 36 -16.06 -15.26 16.00
C GLY A 36 -15.09 -16.43 16.10
N LEU A 37 -14.32 -16.72 15.05
CA LEU A 37 -13.27 -17.74 15.04
C LEU A 37 -12.15 -17.38 16.04
N TRP A 38 -11.74 -16.13 16.07
CA TRP A 38 -10.75 -15.67 17.05
C TRP A 38 -11.25 -15.84 18.47
N GLN A 39 -12.46 -15.38 18.79
CA GLN A 39 -13.05 -15.58 20.12
C GLN A 39 -13.21 -17.08 20.47
N LEU A 40 -13.58 -17.91 19.49
CA LEU A 40 -13.71 -19.35 19.68
C LEU A 40 -12.37 -20.00 20.05
N ILE A 41 -11.29 -19.61 19.38
CA ILE A 41 -9.92 -20.09 19.68
C ILE A 41 -9.53 -19.71 21.11
N VAL A 42 -9.75 -18.46 21.51
CA VAL A 42 -9.41 -17.99 22.86
C VAL A 42 -10.15 -18.80 23.91
N VAL A 43 -11.45 -19.06 23.73
CA VAL A 43 -12.27 -19.80 24.67
C VAL A 43 -11.98 -21.31 24.67
N MET A 44 -11.83 -21.94 23.48
CA MET A 44 -11.58 -23.39 23.38
C MET A 44 -10.24 -23.82 23.99
N PHE A 45 -9.21 -22.98 23.83
CA PHE A 45 -7.87 -23.31 24.31
C PHE A 45 -7.51 -22.63 25.64
N ASP A 46 -8.47 -21.93 26.26
CA ASP A 46 -8.26 -21.18 27.51
C ASP A 46 -7.00 -20.31 27.44
N MET A 47 -6.88 -19.58 26.30
CA MET A 47 -5.67 -18.82 25.99
C MET A 47 -5.52 -17.66 26.97
N PRO A 48 -4.37 -17.55 27.67
CA PRO A 48 -4.10 -16.40 28.51
C PRO A 48 -3.95 -15.13 27.68
N SER A 49 -4.43 -13.99 28.20
CA SER A 49 -4.46 -12.70 27.50
C SER A 49 -3.08 -12.18 27.08
N PHE A 50 -2.02 -12.62 27.76
CA PHE A 50 -0.62 -12.29 27.39
C PHE A 50 -0.08 -13.11 26.20
N ILE A 51 -0.83 -14.12 25.70
CA ILE A 51 -0.50 -14.88 24.48
C ILE A 51 -1.45 -14.44 23.37
N LEU A 52 -2.77 -14.51 23.62
CA LEU A 52 -3.80 -14.12 22.66
C LEU A 52 -4.98 -13.48 23.41
N PRO A 53 -5.06 -12.13 23.43
CA PRO A 53 -6.18 -11.44 24.05
C PRO A 53 -7.48 -11.72 23.31
N SER A 54 -8.60 -11.65 24.01
CA SER A 54 -9.92 -11.73 23.39
C SER A 54 -10.22 -10.45 22.58
N PRO A 55 -11.07 -10.52 21.54
CA PRO A 55 -11.54 -9.32 20.83
C PRO A 55 -12.14 -8.24 21.75
N ILE A 56 -12.78 -8.67 22.84
CA ILE A 56 -13.40 -7.77 23.83
C ILE A 56 -12.33 -7.00 24.60
N GLU A 57 -11.25 -7.66 25.05
CA GLU A 57 -10.12 -7.00 25.73
C GLU A 57 -9.44 -5.99 24.83
N VAL A 58 -9.26 -6.32 23.55
CA VAL A 58 -8.69 -5.39 22.56
C VAL A 58 -9.61 -4.18 22.35
N LEU A 59 -10.92 -4.38 22.26
CA LEU A 59 -11.90 -3.28 22.15
C LEU A 59 -11.90 -2.40 23.40
N ASP A 60 -11.85 -3.00 24.59
CA ASP A 60 -11.72 -2.24 25.85
C ASP A 60 -10.45 -1.39 25.85
N ARG A 61 -9.32 -1.97 25.39
CA ARG A 61 -8.05 -1.24 25.31
C ARG A 61 -8.12 -0.09 24.29
N LEU A 62 -8.78 -0.26 23.16
CA LEU A 62 -9.01 0.80 22.18
C LEU A 62 -9.76 1.99 22.77
N VAL A 63 -10.71 1.73 23.67
CA VAL A 63 -11.50 2.79 24.33
C VAL A 63 -10.76 3.40 25.52
N THR A 64 -10.14 2.59 26.37
CA THR A 64 -9.50 3.07 27.60
C THR A 64 -8.18 3.80 27.37
N ARG A 65 -7.46 3.49 26.27
CA ARG A 65 -6.17 4.07 25.91
C ARG A 65 -6.21 4.90 24.63
N TYR A 66 -7.38 5.41 24.26
CA TYR A 66 -7.58 6.14 22.98
C TYR A 66 -6.64 7.34 22.82
N ASP A 67 -6.30 8.04 23.90
CA ASP A 67 -5.43 9.20 23.93
C ASP A 67 -3.99 8.84 23.50
N VAL A 68 -3.43 7.79 24.08
CA VAL A 68 -2.10 7.26 23.73
C VAL A 68 -2.09 6.73 22.30
N LEU A 69 -3.08 5.91 21.95
CA LEU A 69 -3.21 5.32 20.63
C LEU A 69 -3.33 6.40 19.54
N LEU A 70 -4.11 7.46 19.78
CA LEU A 70 -4.28 8.56 18.85
C LEU A 70 -2.98 9.35 18.64
N LYS A 71 -2.23 9.61 19.72
CA LYS A 71 -0.94 10.28 19.63
C LYS A 71 0.04 9.50 18.76
N HIS A 72 0.18 8.19 19.01
CA HIS A 72 1.07 7.32 18.24
C HIS A 72 0.59 7.14 16.79
N THR A 73 -0.72 7.08 16.56
CA THR A 73 -1.32 7.04 15.20
C THR A 73 -0.93 8.26 14.39
N TRP A 74 -0.97 9.44 14.99
CA TRP A 74 -0.61 10.67 14.30
C TRP A 74 0.85 10.67 13.84
N VAL A 75 1.77 10.20 14.68
CA VAL A 75 3.20 10.09 14.33
C VAL A 75 3.39 9.13 13.15
N THR A 76 2.86 7.91 13.26
CA THR A 76 2.95 6.90 12.17
C THR A 76 2.30 7.40 10.88
N ALA A 77 1.15 8.10 10.97
CA ALA A 77 0.49 8.67 9.79
C ALA A 77 1.37 9.73 9.09
N GLN A 78 2.04 10.60 9.86
CA GLN A 78 2.98 11.56 9.30
C GLN A 78 4.16 10.87 8.60
N GLU A 79 4.75 9.85 9.21
CA GLU A 79 5.85 9.08 8.64
C GLU A 79 5.44 8.40 7.32
N ILE A 80 4.26 7.78 7.29
CA ILE A 80 3.70 7.16 6.07
C ILE A 80 3.49 8.20 4.98
N LEU A 81 2.83 9.31 5.28
CA LEU A 81 2.49 10.33 4.28
C LEU A 81 3.74 11.02 3.72
N LEU A 82 4.70 11.38 4.58
CA LEU A 82 5.96 11.97 4.15
C LEU A 82 6.82 10.97 3.38
N GLY A 83 6.85 9.71 3.81
CA GLY A 83 7.53 8.62 3.10
C GLY A 83 6.93 8.37 1.72
N LEU A 84 5.59 8.37 1.61
CA LEU A 84 4.89 8.30 0.32
C LEU A 84 5.24 9.51 -0.56
N ALA A 85 5.16 10.71 -0.05
CA ALA A 85 5.47 11.92 -0.82
C ALA A 85 6.91 11.88 -1.36
N LEU A 86 7.87 11.52 -0.53
CA LEU A 86 9.28 11.40 -0.90
C LEU A 86 9.51 10.26 -1.90
N GLY A 87 9.03 9.06 -1.57
CA GLY A 87 9.21 7.86 -2.42
C GLY A 87 8.54 7.98 -3.79
N LEU A 88 7.32 8.53 -3.84
CA LEU A 88 6.62 8.82 -5.10
C LEU A 88 7.37 9.86 -5.93
N SER A 89 7.79 10.96 -5.33
CA SER A 89 8.50 12.05 -6.03
C SER A 89 9.82 11.55 -6.62
N MET A 90 10.61 10.83 -5.83
CA MET A 90 11.86 10.23 -6.29
C MET A 90 11.60 9.18 -7.36
N GLY A 91 10.64 8.29 -7.16
CA GLY A 91 10.31 7.22 -8.11
C GLY A 91 9.92 7.76 -9.49
N LEU A 92 9.06 8.79 -9.51
CA LEU A 92 8.67 9.47 -10.74
C LEU A 92 9.86 10.16 -11.42
N LEU A 93 10.66 10.89 -10.64
CA LEU A 93 11.83 11.60 -11.15
C LEU A 93 12.83 10.65 -11.83
N PHE A 94 13.16 9.54 -11.15
CA PHE A 94 14.10 8.55 -11.68
C PHE A 94 13.53 7.80 -12.89
N ALA A 95 12.25 7.48 -12.91
CA ALA A 95 11.60 6.86 -14.07
C ALA A 95 11.66 7.77 -15.31
N LEU A 96 11.40 9.07 -15.15
CA LEU A 96 11.51 10.05 -16.23
C LEU A 96 12.94 10.21 -16.72
N GLN A 97 13.91 10.27 -15.80
CA GLN A 97 15.33 10.35 -16.15
C GLN A 97 15.79 9.11 -16.94
N MET A 98 15.37 7.90 -16.51
CA MET A 98 15.69 6.66 -17.23
C MET A 98 15.09 6.61 -18.64
N LEU A 99 13.92 7.21 -18.84
CA LEU A 99 13.31 7.31 -20.16
C LEU A 99 14.07 8.29 -21.07
N MET A 100 14.52 9.41 -20.53
CA MET A 100 15.17 10.49 -21.31
C MET A 100 16.65 10.21 -21.61
N PHE A 101 17.34 9.50 -20.71
CA PHE A 101 18.78 9.27 -20.76
C PHE A 101 19.13 7.77 -20.75
N GLU A 102 19.32 7.19 -21.95
CA GLU A 102 19.66 5.77 -22.12
C GLU A 102 20.94 5.34 -21.34
N PRO A 103 22.03 6.14 -21.26
CA PRO A 103 23.18 5.78 -20.43
C PRO A 103 22.81 5.66 -18.95
N LEU A 104 22.01 6.55 -18.41
CA LEU A 104 21.59 6.52 -17.02
C LEU A 104 20.77 5.25 -16.70
N LYS A 105 19.86 4.87 -17.59
CA LYS A 105 19.10 3.63 -17.49
C LYS A 105 19.99 2.39 -17.36
N ARG A 106 21.04 2.28 -18.22
CA ARG A 106 21.94 1.13 -18.22
C ARG A 106 22.63 0.91 -16.88
N TRP A 107 22.94 2.00 -16.18
CA TRP A 107 23.58 1.93 -14.85
C TRP A 107 22.55 1.82 -13.72
N LEU A 108 21.46 2.56 -13.81
CA LEU A 108 20.51 2.67 -12.71
C LEU A 108 19.62 1.42 -12.56
N LEU A 109 19.18 0.83 -13.67
CA LEU A 109 18.28 -0.33 -13.64
C LEU A 109 18.88 -1.54 -12.90
N PRO A 110 20.14 -1.95 -13.13
CA PRO A 110 20.76 -3.03 -12.35
C PRO A 110 20.91 -2.69 -10.87
N ILE A 111 21.21 -1.43 -10.54
CA ILE A 111 21.30 -0.96 -9.13
C ILE A 111 19.95 -1.04 -8.45
N LEU A 112 18.87 -0.61 -9.13
CA LEU A 112 17.50 -0.71 -8.62
C LEU A 112 17.11 -2.17 -8.34
N ILE A 113 17.42 -3.08 -9.26
CA ILE A 113 17.14 -4.51 -9.07
C ILE A 113 17.97 -5.07 -7.91
N ALA A 114 19.25 -4.77 -7.85
CA ALA A 114 20.13 -5.22 -6.78
C ALA A 114 19.72 -4.68 -5.40
N SER A 115 19.20 -3.45 -5.34
CA SER A 115 18.73 -2.86 -4.08
C SER A 115 17.58 -3.65 -3.44
N GLN A 116 16.79 -4.37 -4.24
CA GLN A 116 15.69 -5.22 -3.72
C GLN A 116 16.19 -6.52 -3.07
N ALA A 117 17.42 -6.94 -3.37
CA ALA A 117 18.02 -8.10 -2.71
C ALA A 117 18.47 -7.79 -1.28
N ILE A 118 18.64 -6.51 -0.93
CA ILE A 118 19.04 -6.10 0.41
C ILE A 118 17.76 -5.93 1.26
N PRO A 119 17.60 -6.70 2.35
CA PRO A 119 16.48 -6.51 3.25
C PRO A 119 16.49 -5.09 3.83
N VAL A 120 15.43 -4.33 3.59
CA VAL A 120 15.36 -2.93 4.06
C VAL A 120 15.53 -2.84 5.58
N PHE A 121 15.05 -3.83 6.32
CA PHE A 121 15.25 -3.92 7.77
C PHE A 121 16.72 -3.91 8.17
N ALA A 122 17.61 -4.50 7.35
CA ALA A 122 19.06 -4.51 7.62
C ALA A 122 19.70 -3.11 7.44
N ILE A 123 19.10 -2.23 6.65
CA ILE A 123 19.58 -0.86 6.44
C ILE A 123 19.12 0.08 7.57
N ALA A 124 18.06 -0.27 8.30
CA ALA A 124 17.46 0.57 9.31
C ALA A 124 18.45 1.12 10.35
N PRO A 125 19.34 0.32 10.97
CA PRO A 125 20.32 0.85 11.92
C PRO A 125 21.28 1.87 11.30
N VAL A 126 21.66 1.67 10.04
CA VAL A 126 22.55 2.57 9.30
C VAL A 126 21.87 3.92 9.07
N LEU A 127 20.61 3.90 8.66
CA LEU A 127 19.81 5.12 8.48
C LEU A 127 19.62 5.87 9.80
N MET A 128 19.43 5.16 10.91
CA MET A 128 19.36 5.77 12.24
C MET A 128 20.67 6.42 12.65
N LEU A 129 21.80 5.79 12.33
CA LEU A 129 23.12 6.33 12.61
C LEU A 129 23.41 7.61 11.80
N TRP A 130 22.98 7.65 10.54
CA TRP A 130 23.25 8.79 9.65
C TRP A 130 22.26 9.95 9.81
N LEU A 131 20.99 9.65 10.00
CA LEU A 131 19.90 10.63 10.02
C LEU A 131 19.35 10.90 11.44
N GLY A 132 19.84 10.14 12.43
CA GLY A 132 19.37 10.23 13.81
C GLY A 132 18.05 9.49 14.05
N TYR A 133 17.61 9.52 15.29
CA TYR A 133 16.40 8.85 15.79
C TYR A 133 15.10 9.62 15.52
N GLY A 134 15.16 10.74 14.80
CA GLY A 134 14.03 11.59 14.46
C GLY A 134 13.15 11.00 13.34
N ILE A 135 12.19 11.78 12.87
CA ILE A 135 11.24 11.40 11.80
C ILE A 135 11.97 11.16 10.46
N ALA A 136 13.12 11.81 10.22
CA ALA A 136 13.82 11.75 8.94
C ALA A 136 14.24 10.32 8.56
N SER A 137 14.81 9.55 9.50
CA SER A 137 15.22 8.16 9.25
C SER A 137 14.05 7.26 8.86
N LYS A 138 12.89 7.43 9.49
CA LYS A 138 11.66 6.65 9.21
C LYS A 138 11.04 7.01 7.88
N VAL A 139 10.99 8.31 7.58
CA VAL A 139 10.52 8.82 6.27
C VAL A 139 11.40 8.30 5.13
N VAL A 140 12.72 8.32 5.29
CA VAL A 140 13.65 7.77 4.29
C VAL A 140 13.51 6.26 4.19
N MET A 141 13.31 5.55 5.30
CA MET A 141 13.05 4.11 5.31
C MET A 141 11.80 3.77 4.49
N ALA A 142 10.68 4.43 4.77
CA ALA A 142 9.44 4.25 4.01
C ALA A 142 9.65 4.61 2.53
N ALA A 143 10.34 5.71 2.24
CA ALA A 143 10.60 6.16 0.88
C ALA A 143 11.43 5.14 0.07
N ILE A 144 12.45 4.50 0.66
CA ILE A 144 13.27 3.47 0.00
C ILE A 144 12.42 2.28 -0.43
N ILE A 145 11.49 1.82 0.44
CA ILE A 145 10.60 0.70 0.13
C ILE A 145 9.64 1.06 -1.01
N ILE A 146 9.13 2.28 -1.01
CA ILE A 146 8.16 2.79 -1.99
C ILE A 146 8.81 3.10 -3.34
N PHE A 147 10.03 3.59 -3.32
CA PHE A 147 10.75 4.10 -4.47
C PHE A 147 10.83 3.10 -5.63
N PHE A 148 11.18 1.83 -5.35
CA PHE A 148 11.37 0.83 -6.40
C PHE A 148 10.08 0.50 -7.17
N PRO A 149 8.96 0.08 -6.53
CA PRO A 149 7.74 -0.26 -7.26
C PRO A 149 7.18 0.93 -8.03
N VAL A 150 7.32 2.15 -7.52
CA VAL A 150 6.89 3.35 -8.23
C VAL A 150 7.76 3.62 -9.45
N THR A 151 9.09 3.54 -9.29
CA THR A 151 10.04 3.75 -10.40
C THR A 151 9.83 2.75 -11.52
N THR A 152 9.71 1.47 -11.19
CA THR A 152 9.53 0.40 -12.19
C THR A 152 8.19 0.50 -12.89
N CYS A 153 7.08 0.64 -12.16
CA CYS A 153 5.76 0.77 -12.76
C CYS A 153 5.65 2.02 -13.63
N CYS A 154 6.21 3.15 -13.20
CA CYS A 154 6.22 4.37 -13.99
C CYS A 154 7.06 4.20 -15.27
N TYR A 155 8.28 3.67 -15.13
CA TYR A 155 9.17 3.45 -16.26
C TYR A 155 8.57 2.46 -17.28
N ASP A 156 8.02 1.34 -16.83
CA ASP A 156 7.39 0.33 -17.67
C ASP A 156 6.14 0.89 -18.38
N GLY A 157 5.33 1.67 -17.69
CA GLY A 157 4.19 2.36 -18.29
C GLY A 157 4.60 3.31 -19.42
N LEU A 158 5.63 4.10 -19.19
CA LEU A 158 6.15 5.04 -20.19
C LEU A 158 6.78 4.33 -21.40
N ARG A 159 7.51 3.24 -21.16
CA ARG A 159 8.18 2.45 -22.21
C ARG A 159 7.20 1.68 -23.07
N ASN A 160 6.14 1.15 -22.47
CA ASN A 160 5.16 0.28 -23.12
C ASN A 160 4.08 1.07 -23.89
N THR A 161 4.27 2.38 -24.10
CA THR A 161 3.38 3.18 -24.96
C THR A 161 3.39 2.58 -26.38
N PRO A 162 2.22 2.30 -26.99
CA PRO A 162 2.16 1.70 -28.33
C PRO A 162 2.91 2.53 -29.36
N THR A 163 3.81 1.87 -30.11
CA THR A 163 4.70 2.52 -31.08
C THR A 163 3.95 3.27 -32.18
N GLY A 164 2.77 2.80 -32.58
CA GLY A 164 1.94 3.46 -33.59
C GLY A 164 1.57 4.90 -33.23
N TYR A 165 1.26 5.19 -31.96
CA TYR A 165 1.00 6.57 -31.52
C TYR A 165 2.27 7.43 -31.54
N LEU A 166 3.41 6.84 -31.18
CA LEU A 166 4.69 7.53 -31.19
C LEU A 166 5.13 7.88 -32.61
N ASP A 167 4.96 6.95 -33.54
CA ASP A 167 5.37 7.15 -34.94
C ASP A 167 4.46 8.14 -35.66
N LEU A 168 3.14 8.06 -35.39
CA LEU A 168 2.20 9.06 -35.92
C LEU A 168 2.57 10.48 -35.45
N ALA A 169 2.83 10.65 -34.17
CA ALA A 169 3.18 11.95 -33.62
C ALA A 169 4.53 12.46 -34.15
N LYS A 170 5.52 11.57 -34.37
CA LYS A 170 6.80 11.95 -35.01
C LYS A 170 6.59 12.42 -36.46
N THR A 171 5.73 11.74 -37.24
CA THR A 171 5.40 12.18 -38.62
C THR A 171 4.70 13.53 -38.63
N MET A 172 3.96 13.85 -37.55
CA MET A 172 3.38 15.19 -37.36
C MET A 172 4.38 16.25 -36.85
N GLY A 173 5.67 15.90 -36.70
CA GLY A 173 6.71 16.82 -36.25
C GLY A 173 6.79 17.04 -34.75
N ALA A 174 6.21 16.14 -33.93
CA ALA A 174 6.25 16.26 -32.47
C ALA A 174 7.67 16.11 -31.92
N SER A 175 8.08 17.05 -31.07
CA SER A 175 9.33 16.97 -30.31
C SER A 175 9.29 15.87 -29.22
N LYS A 176 10.46 15.45 -28.74
CA LYS A 176 10.56 14.45 -27.64
C LYS A 176 9.75 14.84 -26.41
N TRP A 177 9.73 16.13 -26.05
CA TRP A 177 8.96 16.64 -24.92
C TRP A 177 7.43 16.59 -25.17
N GLN A 178 7.00 16.89 -26.39
CA GLN A 178 5.59 16.77 -26.77
C GLN A 178 5.13 15.31 -26.75
N LEU A 179 5.96 14.36 -27.24
CA LEU A 179 5.71 12.92 -27.16
C LEU A 179 5.56 12.48 -25.71
N LEU A 180 6.48 12.88 -24.83
CA LEU A 180 6.44 12.54 -23.42
C LEU A 180 5.16 13.08 -22.78
N ARG A 181 4.89 14.37 -22.89
CA ARG A 181 3.82 15.04 -22.15
C ARG A 181 2.42 14.66 -22.62
N HIS A 182 2.21 14.52 -23.95
CA HIS A 182 0.86 14.36 -24.52
C HIS A 182 0.51 12.91 -24.88
N ILE A 183 1.49 12.02 -24.97
CA ILE A 183 1.26 10.63 -25.37
C ILE A 183 1.75 9.66 -24.30
N GLN A 184 3.04 9.69 -23.96
CA GLN A 184 3.62 8.69 -23.05
C GLN A 184 3.11 8.83 -21.62
N LEU A 185 3.08 10.04 -21.06
CA LEU A 185 2.58 10.26 -19.69
C LEU A 185 1.11 9.85 -19.53
N PRO A 186 0.16 10.30 -20.39
CA PRO A 186 -1.22 9.84 -20.30
C PRO A 186 -1.38 8.33 -20.47
N ALA A 187 -0.62 7.71 -21.39
CA ALA A 187 -0.64 6.26 -21.59
C ALA A 187 -0.05 5.47 -20.40
N ALA A 188 0.92 6.04 -19.69
CA ALA A 188 1.57 5.42 -18.54
C ALA A 188 0.76 5.55 -17.24
N LEU A 189 -0.20 6.49 -17.14
CA LEU A 189 -0.93 6.77 -15.91
C LEU A 189 -1.63 5.54 -15.30
N PRO A 190 -2.28 4.62 -16.05
CA PRO A 190 -2.88 3.42 -15.46
C PRO A 190 -1.85 2.51 -14.79
N THR A 191 -0.70 2.28 -15.45
CA THR A 191 0.39 1.46 -14.89
C THR A 191 1.02 2.14 -13.67
N LEU A 192 1.21 3.45 -13.72
CA LEU A 192 1.67 4.24 -12.58
C LEU A 192 0.68 4.17 -11.42
N ALA A 193 -0.63 4.27 -11.68
CA ALA A 193 -1.65 4.13 -10.65
C ALA A 193 -1.57 2.77 -9.94
N SER A 194 -1.30 1.71 -10.69
CA SER A 194 -1.05 0.38 -10.10
C SER A 194 0.17 0.38 -9.19
N GLY A 195 1.27 1.02 -9.60
CA GLY A 195 2.46 1.21 -8.76
C GLY A 195 2.19 2.02 -7.49
N ILE A 196 1.38 3.07 -7.59
CA ILE A 196 0.97 3.88 -6.42
C ILE A 196 0.11 3.06 -5.46
N ARG A 197 -0.83 2.24 -5.94
CA ARG A 197 -1.62 1.34 -5.09
C ARG A 197 -0.72 0.38 -4.31
N VAL A 198 0.28 -0.22 -4.95
CA VAL A 198 1.27 -1.07 -4.29
C VAL A 198 2.07 -0.28 -3.25
N ALA A 199 2.57 0.90 -3.62
CA ALA A 199 3.33 1.78 -2.72
C ALA A 199 2.56 2.12 -1.44
N VAL A 200 1.27 2.45 -1.57
CA VAL A 200 0.40 2.79 -0.44
C VAL A 200 0.19 1.60 0.50
N VAL A 201 0.09 0.38 -0.03
CA VAL A 201 -0.08 -0.84 0.79
C VAL A 201 1.19 -1.16 1.58
N ILE A 202 2.37 -0.93 0.99
CA ILE A 202 3.64 -1.27 1.64
C ILE A 202 4.23 -0.13 2.49
N ALA A 203 3.76 1.10 2.32
CA ALA A 203 4.25 2.27 3.06
C ALA A 203 4.18 2.13 4.59
N PRO A 204 3.09 1.60 5.19
CA PRO A 204 3.01 1.35 6.63
C PRO A 204 4.09 0.39 7.12
N ILE A 205 4.51 -0.60 6.31
CA ILE A 205 5.58 -1.52 6.67
C ILE A 205 6.89 -0.76 6.87
N GLY A 206 7.19 0.20 5.98
CA GLY A 206 8.39 1.03 6.07
C GLY A 206 8.42 1.89 7.32
N ALA A 207 7.30 2.52 7.67
CA ALA A 207 7.18 3.33 8.88
C ALA A 207 7.39 2.46 10.14
N VAL A 208 6.67 1.34 10.26
CA VAL A 208 6.77 0.44 11.41
C VAL A 208 8.17 -0.14 11.59
N VAL A 209 8.82 -0.56 10.49
CA VAL A 209 10.22 -1.04 10.53
C VAL A 209 11.16 0.05 11.06
N GLY A 210 10.97 1.28 10.60
CA GLY A 210 11.72 2.43 11.11
C GLY A 210 11.47 2.68 12.60
N GLU A 211 10.23 2.59 13.05
CA GLU A 211 9.85 2.77 14.44
C GLU A 211 10.41 1.67 15.35
N TRP A 212 10.47 0.42 14.89
CA TRP A 212 11.01 -0.71 15.67
C TRP A 212 12.51 -0.58 15.94
N VAL A 213 13.27 -0.02 15.01
CA VAL A 213 14.74 0.05 15.15
C VAL A 213 15.18 1.20 16.07
N GLY A 214 14.42 2.31 16.09
CA GLY A 214 14.86 3.42 16.92
C GLY A 214 13.86 4.57 16.98
N SER A 215 12.68 4.34 17.55
CA SER A 215 11.71 5.37 17.82
C SER A 215 11.39 5.45 19.31
N SER A 216 10.90 6.61 19.72
CA SER A 216 10.25 6.84 21.02
C SER A 216 8.75 7.05 20.89
N GLU A 217 8.22 7.09 19.66
CA GLU A 217 6.82 7.34 19.35
C GLU A 217 6.43 6.57 18.08
N GLY A 218 5.12 6.41 17.84
CA GLY A 218 4.54 5.69 16.72
C GLY A 218 3.85 4.38 17.13
N LEU A 219 2.98 3.86 16.24
CA LEU A 219 2.22 2.63 16.50
C LEU A 219 3.14 1.40 16.56
N GLY A 220 4.16 1.31 15.70
CA GLY A 220 5.14 0.23 15.74
C GLY A 220 5.98 0.25 17.02
N TYR A 221 6.40 1.45 17.47
CA TYR A 221 7.05 1.61 18.76
C TYR A 221 6.13 1.14 19.90
N LEU A 222 4.87 1.56 19.90
CA LEU A 222 3.90 1.15 20.91
C LEU A 222 3.71 -0.36 20.92
N MET A 223 3.61 -1.00 19.75
CA MET A 223 3.53 -2.45 19.61
C MET A 223 4.75 -3.15 20.21
N LEU A 224 5.96 -2.66 19.94
CA LEU A 224 7.19 -3.23 20.49
C LEU A 224 7.25 -3.10 22.02
N GLN A 225 6.88 -1.95 22.56
CA GLN A 225 6.83 -1.68 23.99
C GLN A 225 5.76 -2.53 24.70
N ALA A 226 4.57 -2.61 24.13
CA ALA A 226 3.48 -3.42 24.66
C ALA A 226 3.85 -4.90 24.71
N ASN A 227 4.49 -5.40 23.64
CA ASN A 227 5.02 -6.77 23.58
C ASN A 227 6.07 -7.04 24.67
N ALA A 228 7.04 -6.13 24.83
CA ALA A 228 8.09 -6.27 25.86
C ALA A 228 7.56 -6.25 27.29
N ARG A 229 6.40 -5.60 27.52
CA ARG A 229 5.70 -5.54 28.82
C ARG A 229 4.63 -6.61 29.00
N MET A 230 4.44 -7.50 28.02
CA MET A 230 3.38 -8.52 27.99
C MET A 230 1.96 -7.93 28.06
N ILE A 231 1.78 -6.68 27.57
CA ILE A 231 0.48 -6.01 27.45
C ILE A 231 -0.04 -6.25 26.03
N ILE A 232 -0.36 -7.48 25.71
CA ILE A 232 -0.61 -7.93 24.34
C ILE A 232 -1.92 -7.34 23.78
N ASP A 233 -2.90 -7.05 24.62
CA ASP A 233 -4.13 -6.34 24.25
C ASP A 233 -3.84 -4.92 23.66
N GLU A 234 -2.86 -4.19 24.22
CA GLU A 234 -2.43 -2.89 23.69
C GLU A 234 -1.67 -3.05 22.36
N MET A 235 -0.86 -4.09 22.22
CA MET A 235 -0.18 -4.41 20.96
C MET A 235 -1.20 -4.70 19.85
N PHE A 236 -2.23 -5.52 20.12
CA PHE A 236 -3.30 -5.79 19.16
C PHE A 236 -4.13 -4.54 18.85
N ALA A 237 -4.44 -3.71 19.85
CA ALA A 237 -5.13 -2.45 19.63
C ALA A 237 -4.37 -1.54 18.67
N ALA A 238 -3.04 -1.38 18.85
CA ALA A 238 -2.19 -0.61 17.94
C ALA A 238 -2.14 -1.23 16.53
N LEU A 239 -2.08 -2.57 16.43
CA LEU A 239 -2.13 -3.30 15.15
C LEU A 239 -3.45 -3.05 14.41
N PHE A 240 -4.59 -3.07 15.10
CA PHE A 240 -5.89 -2.79 14.48
C PHE A 240 -6.00 -1.36 13.96
N ILE A 241 -5.48 -0.39 14.71
CA ILE A 241 -5.45 1.00 14.25
C ILE A 241 -4.55 1.14 13.03
N LEU A 242 -3.38 0.51 13.03
CA LEU A 242 -2.47 0.51 11.88
C LEU A 242 -3.13 -0.10 10.64
N ALA A 243 -3.83 -1.23 10.81
CA ALA A 243 -4.58 -1.87 9.72
C ALA A 243 -5.71 -0.96 9.20
N ALA A 244 -6.47 -0.34 10.10
CA ALA A 244 -7.53 0.61 9.73
C ALA A 244 -6.97 1.83 8.98
N LEU A 245 -5.84 2.40 9.43
CA LEU A 245 -5.13 3.50 8.78
C LEU A 245 -4.68 3.09 7.37
N SER A 246 -4.07 1.91 7.23
CA SER A 246 -3.59 1.37 5.96
C SER A 246 -4.74 1.16 4.96
N ILE A 247 -5.84 0.57 5.42
CA ILE A 247 -7.06 0.34 4.63
C ILE A 247 -7.67 1.68 4.20
N ALA A 248 -7.82 2.64 5.11
CA ALA A 248 -8.35 3.96 4.82
C ALA A 248 -7.49 4.70 3.79
N LEU A 249 -6.17 4.62 3.93
CA LEU A 249 -5.22 5.22 3.00
C LEU A 249 -5.33 4.59 1.60
N TYR A 250 -5.42 3.26 1.53
CA TYR A 250 -5.59 2.53 0.26
C TYR A 250 -6.88 2.95 -0.47
N PHE A 251 -8.03 2.90 0.20
CA PHE A 251 -9.31 3.24 -0.44
C PHE A 251 -9.39 4.72 -0.82
N THR A 252 -8.81 5.60 -0.01
CA THR A 252 -8.72 7.03 -0.34
C THR A 252 -7.89 7.25 -1.59
N THR A 253 -6.71 6.64 -1.65
CA THR A 253 -5.81 6.72 -2.81
C THR A 253 -6.45 6.11 -4.06
N ASP A 254 -7.06 4.92 -3.96
CA ASP A 254 -7.73 4.27 -5.09
C ASP A 254 -8.88 5.13 -5.65
N LYS A 255 -9.67 5.74 -4.76
CA LYS A 255 -10.75 6.66 -5.16
C LYS A 255 -10.20 7.91 -5.87
N LEU A 256 -9.10 8.47 -5.37
CA LEU A 256 -8.44 9.63 -6.00
C LEU A 256 -7.86 9.26 -7.38
N LEU A 257 -7.19 8.11 -7.49
CA LEU A 257 -6.63 7.61 -8.75
C LEU A 257 -7.72 7.35 -9.79
N LYS A 258 -8.81 6.68 -9.42
CA LYS A 258 -9.97 6.46 -10.31
C LYS A 258 -10.59 7.77 -10.80
N LYS A 259 -10.59 8.82 -9.98
CA LYS A 259 -11.06 10.15 -10.39
C LYS A 259 -10.06 10.85 -11.31
N ALA A 260 -8.76 10.65 -11.08
CA ALA A 260 -7.69 11.26 -11.89
C ALA A 260 -7.52 10.58 -13.27
N ILE A 261 -7.90 9.28 -13.40
CA ILE A 261 -7.72 8.48 -14.60
C ILE A 261 -9.06 7.87 -15.04
N PRO A 262 -10.02 8.70 -15.51
CA PRO A 262 -11.38 8.22 -15.81
C PRO A 262 -11.44 7.28 -17.01
N TRP A 263 -10.40 7.21 -17.85
CA TRP A 263 -10.31 6.33 -19.02
C TRP A 263 -9.81 4.92 -18.69
N GLU A 264 -9.28 4.65 -17.49
CA GLU A 264 -8.88 3.30 -17.05
C GLU A 264 -10.11 2.38 -16.87
N ASN A 265 -11.28 2.92 -16.60
CA ASN A 265 -12.51 2.18 -16.28
C ASN A 265 -13.42 1.94 -17.51
N LYS A 266 -12.89 2.11 -18.72
CA LYS A 266 -13.57 1.78 -19.97
C LYS A 266 -12.86 0.63 -20.66
#